data_cdc0a4c1ff241faeaf6229d847cd1fe1
#
_entry.id   cdc0a4c1ff241faeaf6229d847cd1fe1
#
_cell.length_a   1.000
_cell.length_b   1.000
_cell.length_c   1.000
_cell.angle_alpha   90.00
_cell.angle_beta   90.00
_cell.angle_gamma   90.00
#
_symmetry.space_group_name_H-M   'P 1'
#
loop_
_entity.id
_entity.type
_entity.pdbx_description
1 polymer ?
#
loop_
_entity_poly.entity_id
_entity_poly.type
_entity_poly.pdbx_seq_one_letter_code
_entity_poly.pdbx_strand_id
1 'polypeptide(L)'
;MSSVQRRVFNDVVTGFWSLAAPVYNLPILQGWVYRPAQTEVIAALRAQGSRRIADIACGTGILADRIQRELDPAEIYGVDMAAGMLAQDRARSAAVTWLSGPAEALPFDDGALDAVVTTSAFHFFDQPAALADFYRVLAPGGVAAVTTFAPAGPVSRLTGGTSPAHAPTPAQMRALFTDAGFTVIDQHRVPRPAWIQPVADMITVGRKA
;
A
#
# COMPACT_ATOMS: atom_id res chain seq x y z
N MET A 1 11.49 15.01 9.41
CA MET A 1 11.35 16.08 8.36
C MET A 1 10.40 17.16 8.86
N SER A 2 10.63 18.44 8.51
CA SER A 2 9.66 19.51 8.79
C SER A 2 8.42 19.34 7.89
N SER A 3 7.26 19.91 8.31
CA SER A 3 6.02 19.86 7.51
C SER A 3 6.20 20.43 6.09
N VAL A 4 7.03 21.45 5.93
CA VAL A 4 7.35 22.05 4.62
C VAL A 4 8.17 21.11 3.75
N GLN A 5 9.20 20.46 4.31
CA GLN A 5 10.00 19.47 3.58
C GLN A 5 9.19 18.28 3.11
N ARG A 6 8.24 17.83 3.93
CA ARG A 6 7.32 16.75 3.58
C ARG A 6 6.37 17.15 2.45
N ARG A 7 5.82 18.37 2.49
CA ARG A 7 4.95 18.88 1.43
C ARG A 7 5.68 18.92 0.08
N VAL A 8 6.89 19.48 0.06
CA VAL A 8 7.72 19.50 -1.17
C VAL A 8 8.04 18.10 -1.66
N PHE A 9 8.36 17.16 -0.77
CA PHE A 9 8.61 15.76 -1.12
C PHE A 9 7.37 15.10 -1.73
N ASN A 10 6.21 15.27 -1.11
CA ASN A 10 4.94 14.73 -1.62
C ASN A 10 4.61 15.31 -3.00
N ASP A 11 4.78 16.63 -3.20
CA ASP A 11 4.53 17.29 -4.50
C ASP A 11 5.45 16.73 -5.61
N VAL A 12 6.73 16.48 -5.30
CA VAL A 12 7.68 15.88 -6.25
C VAL A 12 7.30 14.43 -6.56
N VAL A 13 6.98 13.63 -5.54
CA VAL A 13 6.59 12.21 -5.72
C VAL A 13 5.30 12.09 -6.51
N THR A 14 4.26 12.87 -6.17
CA THR A 14 2.99 12.84 -6.89
C THR A 14 3.12 13.34 -8.33
N GLY A 15 3.93 14.37 -8.56
CA GLY A 15 4.25 14.87 -9.91
C GLY A 15 4.95 13.81 -10.76
N PHE A 16 5.97 13.15 -10.19
CA PHE A 16 6.69 12.07 -10.87
C PHE A 16 5.75 10.90 -11.24
N TRP A 17 4.95 10.42 -10.28
CA TRP A 17 4.05 9.29 -10.53
C TRP A 17 2.90 9.63 -11.48
N SER A 18 2.39 10.85 -11.45
CA SER A 18 1.40 11.31 -12.45
C SER A 18 1.95 11.24 -13.87
N LEU A 19 3.24 11.55 -14.07
CA LEU A 19 3.90 11.48 -15.37
C LEU A 19 4.28 10.03 -15.75
N ALA A 20 4.63 9.20 -14.76
CA ALA A 20 5.05 7.81 -14.95
C ALA A 20 3.87 6.82 -15.15
N ALA A 21 2.64 7.26 -14.94
CA ALA A 21 1.44 6.41 -15.01
C ALA A 21 1.33 5.54 -16.28
N PRO A 22 1.63 6.02 -17.50
CA PRO A 22 1.57 5.17 -18.70
C PRO A 22 2.59 4.02 -18.69
N VAL A 23 3.81 4.27 -18.17
CA VAL A 23 4.88 3.25 -18.07
C VAL A 23 4.54 2.25 -16.96
N TYR A 24 3.94 2.73 -15.86
CA TYR A 24 3.49 1.89 -14.76
C TYR A 24 2.48 0.81 -15.22
N ASN A 25 1.64 1.12 -16.19
CA ASN A 25 0.62 0.22 -16.72
C ASN A 25 1.14 -0.84 -17.71
N LEU A 26 2.44 -0.88 -18.03
CA LEU A 26 2.98 -1.88 -18.93
C LEU A 26 2.73 -3.31 -18.41
N PRO A 27 2.14 -4.23 -19.22
CA PRO A 27 1.76 -5.57 -18.78
C PRO A 27 2.92 -6.39 -18.20
N ILE A 28 4.13 -6.24 -18.77
CA ILE A 28 5.33 -6.93 -18.29
C ILE A 28 5.70 -6.46 -16.89
N LEU A 29 5.72 -5.14 -16.67
CA LEU A 29 6.03 -4.56 -15.36
C LEU A 29 5.00 -4.96 -14.32
N GLN A 30 3.71 -4.87 -14.65
CA GLN A 30 2.63 -5.29 -13.79
C GLN A 30 2.69 -6.78 -13.47
N GLY A 31 2.88 -7.65 -14.48
CA GLY A 31 2.87 -9.09 -14.30
C GLY A 31 3.98 -9.62 -13.40
N TRP A 32 5.19 -9.09 -13.54
CA TRP A 32 6.35 -9.62 -12.84
C TRP A 32 6.75 -8.88 -11.56
N VAL A 33 6.50 -7.57 -11.51
CA VAL A 33 6.91 -6.74 -10.36
C VAL A 33 5.77 -6.59 -9.36
N TYR A 34 4.58 -6.18 -9.78
CA TYR A 34 3.50 -5.79 -8.86
C TYR A 34 2.50 -6.91 -8.56
N ARG A 35 2.16 -7.73 -9.54
CA ARG A 35 1.11 -8.76 -9.39
C ARG A 35 1.35 -9.78 -8.27
N PRO A 36 2.59 -10.27 -8.00
CA PRO A 36 2.82 -11.15 -6.87
C PRO A 36 2.42 -10.53 -5.53
N ALA A 37 2.86 -9.29 -5.25
CA ALA A 37 2.49 -8.58 -4.02
C ALA A 37 0.97 -8.36 -3.90
N GLN A 38 0.31 -7.98 -5.00
CA GLN A 38 -1.15 -7.84 -5.05
C GLN A 38 -1.87 -9.18 -4.76
N THR A 39 -1.32 -10.30 -5.23
CA THR A 39 -1.90 -11.63 -4.99
C THR A 39 -1.86 -12.01 -3.51
N GLU A 40 -0.77 -11.71 -2.80
CA GLU A 40 -0.67 -11.93 -1.36
C GLU A 40 -1.65 -11.06 -0.57
N VAL A 41 -1.81 -9.79 -0.97
CA VAL A 41 -2.82 -8.90 -0.36
C VAL A 41 -4.23 -9.46 -0.56
N ILE A 42 -4.59 -9.89 -1.77
CA ILE A 42 -5.91 -10.47 -2.05
C ILE A 42 -6.12 -11.77 -1.25
N ALA A 43 -5.09 -12.60 -1.10
CA ALA A 43 -5.15 -13.80 -0.27
C ALA A 43 -5.41 -13.46 1.21
N ALA A 44 -4.72 -12.45 1.75
CA ALA A 44 -4.95 -11.98 3.10
C ALA A 44 -6.38 -11.45 3.30
N LEU A 45 -6.89 -10.63 2.38
CA LEU A 45 -8.27 -10.11 2.42
C LEU A 45 -9.30 -11.22 2.39
N ARG A 46 -9.11 -12.22 1.52
CA ARG A 46 -9.99 -13.41 1.41
C ARG A 46 -10.02 -14.21 2.71
N ALA A 47 -8.85 -14.43 3.33
CA ALA A 47 -8.73 -15.16 4.59
C ALA A 47 -9.42 -14.45 5.75
N GLN A 48 -9.53 -13.12 5.72
CA GLN A 48 -10.18 -12.31 6.74
C GLN A 48 -11.68 -12.05 6.44
N GLY A 49 -12.16 -12.36 5.25
CA GLY A 49 -13.54 -12.10 4.84
C GLY A 49 -13.90 -10.62 4.78
N SER A 50 -12.91 -9.75 4.49
CA SER A 50 -13.08 -8.29 4.46
C SER A 50 -14.07 -7.86 3.39
N ARG A 51 -14.98 -6.96 3.72
CA ARG A 51 -16.05 -6.51 2.83
C ARG A 51 -16.03 -5.01 2.52
N ARG A 52 -15.51 -4.16 3.42
CA ARG A 52 -15.32 -2.72 3.23
C ARG A 52 -13.81 -2.46 3.18
N ILE A 53 -13.29 -2.24 1.99
CA ILE A 53 -11.85 -2.29 1.73
C ILE A 53 -11.37 -0.98 1.11
N ALA A 54 -10.22 -0.45 1.57
CA ALA A 54 -9.55 0.68 0.94
C ALA A 54 -8.13 0.32 0.50
N ASP A 55 -7.82 0.60 -0.78
CA ASP A 55 -6.49 0.52 -1.38
C ASP A 55 -5.84 1.91 -1.32
N ILE A 56 -4.80 2.07 -0.51
CA ILE A 56 -4.16 3.34 -0.23
C ILE A 56 -2.90 3.51 -1.07
N ALA A 57 -2.75 4.70 -1.68
CA ALA A 57 -1.84 4.99 -2.78
C ALA A 57 -2.08 3.99 -3.94
N CYS A 58 -3.35 3.91 -4.35
CA CYS A 58 -3.85 2.93 -5.31
C CYS A 58 -3.25 3.09 -6.72
N GLY A 59 -2.54 4.19 -6.98
CA GLY A 59 -1.91 4.47 -8.26
C GLY A 59 -2.94 4.51 -9.40
N THR A 60 -2.80 3.65 -10.39
CA THR A 60 -3.75 3.52 -11.51
C THR A 60 -4.86 2.49 -11.25
N GLY A 61 -5.16 2.20 -9.98
CA GLY A 61 -6.32 1.42 -9.53
C GLY A 61 -6.30 -0.07 -9.87
N ILE A 62 -5.15 -0.63 -10.28
CA ILE A 62 -5.07 -2.04 -10.72
C ILE A 62 -5.41 -3.00 -9.59
N LEU A 63 -4.91 -2.74 -8.36
CA LEU A 63 -5.21 -3.61 -7.22
C LEU A 63 -6.67 -3.47 -6.80
N ALA A 64 -7.21 -2.25 -6.68
CA ALA A 64 -8.59 -2.03 -6.31
C ALA A 64 -9.57 -2.70 -7.30
N ASP A 65 -9.32 -2.60 -8.61
CA ASP A 65 -10.09 -3.28 -9.65
C ASP A 65 -9.97 -4.82 -9.58
N ARG A 66 -8.78 -5.35 -9.22
CA ARG A 66 -8.61 -6.79 -8.97
C ARG A 66 -9.38 -7.25 -7.75
N ILE A 67 -9.33 -6.49 -6.65
CA ILE A 67 -10.09 -6.79 -5.43
C ILE A 67 -11.58 -6.84 -5.74
N GLN A 68 -12.09 -5.85 -6.48
CA GLN A 68 -13.49 -5.83 -6.91
C GLN A 68 -13.87 -7.11 -7.66
N ARG A 69 -13.08 -7.50 -8.65
CA ARG A 69 -13.40 -8.67 -9.48
C ARG A 69 -13.21 -10.02 -8.80
N GLU A 70 -12.21 -10.13 -7.91
CA GLU A 70 -11.82 -11.41 -7.31
C GLU A 70 -12.51 -11.69 -5.96
N LEU A 71 -12.97 -10.67 -5.24
CA LEU A 71 -13.58 -10.81 -3.92
C LEU A 71 -15.01 -10.32 -3.83
N ASP A 72 -15.47 -9.50 -4.76
CA ASP A 72 -16.80 -8.86 -4.79
C ASP A 72 -17.20 -8.27 -3.42
N PRO A 73 -16.41 -7.34 -2.86
CA PRO A 73 -16.66 -6.74 -1.57
C PRO A 73 -17.93 -5.88 -1.58
N ALA A 74 -18.48 -5.57 -0.42
CA ALA A 74 -19.62 -4.66 -0.31
C ALA A 74 -19.24 -3.22 -0.73
N GLU A 75 -18.01 -2.82 -0.38
CA GLU A 75 -17.48 -1.50 -0.71
C GLU A 75 -15.98 -1.62 -1.00
N ILE A 76 -15.54 -0.97 -2.07
CA ILE A 76 -14.13 -0.85 -2.43
C ILE A 76 -13.78 0.60 -2.76
N TYR A 77 -12.74 1.11 -2.12
CA TYR A 77 -12.22 2.44 -2.29
C TYR A 77 -10.79 2.40 -2.79
N GLY A 78 -10.45 3.29 -3.73
CA GLY A 78 -9.09 3.61 -4.11
C GLY A 78 -8.76 5.02 -3.66
N VAL A 79 -7.70 5.19 -2.87
CA VAL A 79 -7.27 6.50 -2.35
C VAL A 79 -5.87 6.82 -2.87
N ASP A 80 -5.71 7.97 -3.51
CA ASP A 80 -4.39 8.45 -3.96
C ASP A 80 -4.30 9.97 -3.91
N MET A 81 -3.10 10.50 -3.72
CA MET A 81 -2.85 11.95 -3.78
C MET A 81 -2.63 12.47 -5.21
N ALA A 82 -2.24 11.59 -6.13
CA ALA A 82 -1.86 11.95 -7.48
C ALA A 82 -3.11 12.05 -8.38
N ALA A 83 -3.55 13.27 -8.70
CA ALA A 83 -4.73 13.50 -9.54
C ALA A 83 -4.63 12.85 -10.92
N GLY A 84 -3.41 12.76 -11.50
CA GLY A 84 -3.17 12.09 -12.79
C GLY A 84 -3.38 10.58 -12.72
N MET A 85 -3.14 9.95 -11.56
CA MET A 85 -3.45 8.54 -11.31
C MET A 85 -4.97 8.35 -11.23
N LEU A 86 -5.66 9.11 -10.37
CA LEU A 86 -7.11 9.04 -10.19
C LEU A 86 -7.92 9.30 -11.47
N ALA A 87 -7.39 10.09 -12.41
CA ALA A 87 -8.03 10.30 -13.70
C ALA A 87 -8.07 9.03 -14.56
N GLN A 88 -7.05 8.18 -14.48
CA GLN A 88 -7.00 6.87 -15.15
C GLN A 88 -7.87 5.83 -14.45
N ASP A 89 -7.97 5.88 -13.13
CA ASP A 89 -8.71 4.96 -12.29
C ASP A 89 -10.21 4.99 -12.58
N ARG A 90 -10.77 6.18 -12.69
CA ARG A 90 -12.20 6.38 -13.03
C ARG A 90 -12.59 5.75 -14.37
N ALA A 91 -11.66 5.72 -15.32
CA ALA A 91 -11.88 5.06 -16.61
C ALA A 91 -11.75 3.53 -16.50
N ARG A 92 -11.06 3.00 -15.45
CA ARG A 92 -10.83 1.57 -15.26
C ARG A 92 -12.04 0.85 -14.68
N SER A 93 -12.64 1.39 -13.63
CA SER A 93 -13.75 0.73 -12.94
C SER A 93 -14.74 1.74 -12.37
N ALA A 94 -16.00 1.57 -12.73
CA ALA A 94 -17.12 2.33 -12.14
C ALA A 94 -17.59 1.72 -10.80
N ALA A 95 -17.14 0.51 -10.46
CA ALA A 95 -17.53 -0.17 -9.23
C ALA A 95 -16.64 0.20 -8.04
N VAL A 96 -15.52 0.88 -8.28
CA VAL A 96 -14.61 1.37 -7.24
C VAL A 96 -14.89 2.85 -6.98
N THR A 97 -14.98 3.25 -5.71
CA THR A 97 -15.08 4.65 -5.30
C THR A 97 -13.68 5.25 -5.20
N TRP A 98 -13.38 6.25 -6.03
CA TRP A 98 -12.06 6.88 -6.10
C TRP A 98 -12.04 8.19 -5.31
N LEU A 99 -11.16 8.26 -4.31
CA LEU A 99 -11.03 9.38 -3.38
C LEU A 99 -9.61 9.97 -3.44
N SER A 100 -9.50 11.27 -3.17
CA SER A 100 -8.20 11.93 -3.03
C SER A 100 -7.89 12.14 -1.56
N GLY A 101 -6.69 11.75 -1.13
CA GLY A 101 -6.23 11.96 0.23
C GLY A 101 -4.85 11.38 0.51
N PRO A 102 -4.12 11.90 1.51
CA PRO A 102 -2.86 11.35 1.97
C PRO A 102 -3.10 10.09 2.82
N ALA A 103 -2.10 9.21 2.88
CA ALA A 103 -2.15 8.00 3.69
C ALA A 103 -2.22 8.27 5.20
N GLU A 104 -1.77 9.45 5.61
CA GLU A 104 -1.70 9.91 7.00
C GLU A 104 -2.99 10.60 7.50
N ALA A 105 -3.98 10.80 6.62
CA ALA A 105 -5.28 11.41 6.95
C ALA A 105 -6.33 10.95 5.93
N LEU A 106 -6.78 9.71 6.09
CA LEU A 106 -7.73 9.08 5.19
C LEU A 106 -9.14 9.67 5.33
N PRO A 107 -9.88 9.83 4.21
CA PRO A 107 -11.20 10.44 4.22
C PRO A 107 -12.30 9.46 4.67
N PHE A 108 -12.09 8.79 5.80
CA PHE A 108 -13.04 7.84 6.39
C PHE A 108 -13.23 8.14 7.87
N ASP A 109 -14.41 7.83 8.38
CA ASP A 109 -14.73 7.85 9.80
C ASP A 109 -13.98 6.73 10.55
N ASP A 110 -13.88 6.87 11.88
CA ASP A 110 -13.30 5.87 12.76
C ASP A 110 -14.07 4.54 12.66
N GLY A 111 -13.36 3.44 12.42
CA GLY A 111 -13.97 2.12 12.33
C GLY A 111 -14.82 1.87 11.07
N ALA A 112 -14.72 2.70 10.05
CA ALA A 112 -15.52 2.58 8.83
C ALA A 112 -15.16 1.36 7.97
N LEU A 113 -13.92 0.86 8.05
CA LEU A 113 -13.39 -0.16 7.13
C LEU A 113 -13.12 -1.50 7.82
N ASP A 114 -13.20 -2.58 7.06
CA ASP A 114 -12.78 -3.93 7.49
C ASP A 114 -11.32 -4.21 7.11
N ALA A 115 -10.83 -3.56 6.05
CA ALA A 115 -9.44 -3.68 5.64
C ALA A 115 -8.89 -2.41 4.98
N VAL A 116 -7.62 -2.15 5.26
CA VAL A 116 -6.79 -1.17 4.57
C VAL A 116 -5.61 -1.89 3.94
N VAL A 117 -5.37 -1.65 2.66
CA VAL A 117 -4.25 -2.25 1.94
C VAL A 117 -3.40 -1.19 1.26
N THR A 118 -2.11 -1.48 1.10
CA THR A 118 -1.22 -0.69 0.26
C THR A 118 -0.11 -1.57 -0.30
N THR A 119 0.21 -1.39 -1.58
CA THR A 119 1.26 -2.14 -2.26
C THR A 119 2.32 -1.21 -2.85
N SER A 120 3.59 -1.48 -2.54
CA SER A 120 4.76 -0.81 -3.12
C SER A 120 4.79 0.72 -2.96
N ALA A 121 4.07 1.28 -1.99
CA ALA A 121 3.99 2.72 -1.74
C ALA A 121 4.40 3.14 -0.31
N PHE A 122 4.32 2.23 0.66
CA PHE A 122 4.51 2.52 2.09
C PHE A 122 5.84 3.20 2.43
N HIS A 123 6.89 2.98 1.65
CA HIS A 123 8.19 3.62 1.83
C HIS A 123 8.19 5.14 1.52
N PHE A 124 7.12 5.67 0.92
CA PHE A 124 6.92 7.10 0.69
C PHE A 124 6.16 7.79 1.83
N PHE A 125 5.49 7.03 2.71
CA PHE A 125 4.63 7.57 3.76
C PHE A 125 5.40 8.06 4.98
N ASP A 126 4.75 8.88 5.80
CA ASP A 126 5.04 8.97 7.24
C ASP A 126 4.52 7.69 7.89
N GLN A 127 5.39 6.69 7.96
CA GLN A 127 4.98 5.33 8.32
C GLN A 127 4.24 5.24 9.66
N PRO A 128 4.71 5.88 10.74
CA PRO A 128 3.97 5.93 12.00
C PRO A 128 2.62 6.63 11.88
N ALA A 129 2.56 7.77 11.22
CA ALA A 129 1.32 8.53 11.06
C ALA A 129 0.31 7.78 10.16
N ALA A 130 0.77 7.18 9.07
CA ALA A 130 -0.09 6.37 8.20
C ALA A 130 -0.64 5.15 8.92
N LEU A 131 0.17 4.40 9.69
CA LEU A 131 -0.32 3.26 10.45
C LEU A 131 -1.29 3.66 11.57
N ALA A 132 -1.07 4.79 12.21
CA ALA A 132 -2.00 5.32 13.20
C ALA A 132 -3.36 5.65 12.56
N ASP A 133 -3.36 6.22 11.35
CA ASP A 133 -4.60 6.52 10.63
C ASP A 133 -5.27 5.26 10.07
N PHE A 134 -4.50 4.28 9.59
CA PHE A 134 -5.01 2.95 9.23
C PHE A 134 -5.70 2.27 10.42
N TYR A 135 -5.07 2.35 11.61
CA TYR A 135 -5.68 1.83 12.83
C TYR A 135 -6.97 2.55 13.18
N ARG A 136 -7.01 3.88 13.04
CA ARG A 136 -8.21 4.70 13.30
C ARG A 136 -9.39 4.26 12.46
N VAL A 137 -9.21 4.18 11.14
CA VAL A 137 -10.31 3.91 10.18
C VAL A 137 -10.77 2.45 10.16
N LEU A 138 -9.99 1.52 10.71
CA LEU A 138 -10.36 0.12 10.80
C LEU A 138 -11.35 -0.14 11.93
N ALA A 139 -12.36 -0.96 11.68
CA ALA A 139 -13.24 -1.53 12.69
C ALA A 139 -12.45 -2.49 13.61
N PRO A 140 -12.94 -2.76 14.85
CA PRO A 140 -12.39 -3.84 15.67
C PRO A 140 -12.34 -5.17 14.89
N GLY A 141 -11.22 -5.88 14.94
CA GLY A 141 -10.97 -7.08 14.16
C GLY A 141 -10.54 -6.84 12.71
N GLY A 142 -10.61 -5.60 12.21
CA GLY A 142 -10.17 -5.22 10.88
C GLY A 142 -8.66 -5.34 10.69
N VAL A 143 -8.20 -5.40 9.44
CA VAL A 143 -6.80 -5.68 9.11
C VAL A 143 -6.16 -4.63 8.23
N ALA A 144 -4.87 -4.36 8.49
CA ALA A 144 -3.98 -3.64 7.59
C ALA A 144 -3.04 -4.64 6.89
N ALA A 145 -3.02 -4.68 5.55
CA ALA A 145 -2.11 -5.50 4.77
C ALA A 145 -1.20 -4.62 3.92
N VAL A 146 0.08 -4.57 4.28
CA VAL A 146 1.07 -3.67 3.69
C VAL A 146 2.18 -4.46 3.03
N THR A 147 2.43 -4.19 1.74
CA THR A 147 3.62 -4.71 1.08
C THR A 147 4.67 -3.61 0.91
N THR A 148 5.91 -3.95 1.24
CA THR A 148 7.05 -3.06 1.10
C THR A 148 8.17 -3.73 0.35
N PHE A 149 8.96 -2.95 -0.40
CA PHE A 149 10.25 -3.44 -0.87
C PHE A 149 11.15 -3.68 0.34
N ALA A 150 11.65 -4.91 0.48
CA ALA A 150 12.71 -5.20 1.42
C ALA A 150 14.03 -5.15 0.65
N PRO A 151 14.92 -4.19 0.90
CA PRO A 151 16.19 -4.14 0.20
C PRO A 151 16.98 -5.40 0.50
N ALA A 152 17.22 -6.23 -0.52
CA ALA A 152 18.02 -7.44 -0.42
C ALA A 152 19.45 -7.16 -0.93
N GLY A 153 20.45 -7.50 -0.14
CA GLY A 153 21.85 -7.53 -0.54
C GLY A 153 22.68 -6.26 -0.29
N PRO A 154 23.91 -6.21 -0.80
CA PRO A 154 24.89 -5.15 -0.50
C PRO A 154 24.45 -3.75 -1.03
N VAL A 155 23.54 -3.68 -1.99
CA VAL A 155 23.02 -2.41 -2.52
C VAL A 155 22.27 -1.61 -1.46
N SER A 156 21.60 -2.26 -0.51
CA SER A 156 20.92 -1.58 0.61
C SER A 156 21.88 -0.88 1.57
N ARG A 157 23.14 -1.34 1.63
CA ARG A 157 24.20 -0.72 2.44
C ARG A 157 24.82 0.50 1.76
N LEU A 158 24.76 0.58 0.43
CA LEU A 158 25.33 1.69 -0.36
C LEU A 158 24.39 2.92 -0.42
N THR A 159 23.08 2.70 -0.29
CA THR A 159 22.09 3.81 -0.26
C THR A 159 21.90 4.39 1.15
N GLY A 160 22.71 3.98 2.10
CA GLY A 160 22.88 4.43 3.48
C GLY A 160 21.95 5.53 3.99
N GLY A 161 20.71 5.25 4.27
CA GLY A 161 19.85 6.04 5.16
C GLY A 161 19.48 7.46 4.73
N THR A 162 19.92 7.94 3.57
CA THR A 162 19.69 9.32 3.10
C THR A 162 18.62 9.43 2.01
N SER A 163 18.07 8.32 1.54
CA SER A 163 16.93 8.36 0.63
C SER A 163 15.66 8.77 1.40
N PRO A 164 14.88 9.73 0.91
CA PRO A 164 13.58 10.05 1.49
C PRO A 164 12.58 8.87 1.41
N ALA A 165 12.84 7.90 0.54
CA ALA A 165 12.10 6.64 0.49
C ALA A 165 12.71 5.64 1.50
N HIS A 166 12.02 5.40 2.61
CA HIS A 166 12.49 4.52 3.68
C HIS A 166 11.83 3.14 3.60
N ALA A 167 12.59 2.14 3.12
CA ALA A 167 12.13 0.76 3.12
C ALA A 167 12.50 0.09 4.45
N PRO A 168 11.54 -0.19 5.34
CA PRO A 168 11.81 -0.79 6.64
C PRO A 168 12.22 -2.26 6.50
N THR A 169 13.10 -2.71 7.38
CA THR A 169 13.40 -4.13 7.56
C THR A 169 12.19 -4.88 8.12
N PRO A 170 12.15 -6.24 8.03
CA PRO A 170 11.06 -7.02 8.63
C PRO A 170 10.84 -6.75 10.12
N ALA A 171 11.90 -6.58 10.89
CA ALA A 171 11.81 -6.27 12.32
C ALA A 171 11.25 -4.85 12.56
N GLN A 172 11.69 -3.87 11.79
CA GLN A 172 11.17 -2.50 11.85
C GLN A 172 9.68 -2.44 11.46
N MET A 173 9.25 -3.21 10.44
CA MET A 173 7.82 -3.30 10.10
C MET A 173 6.98 -3.85 11.24
N ARG A 174 7.45 -4.93 11.91
CA ARG A 174 6.76 -5.45 13.10
C ARG A 174 6.65 -4.42 14.20
N ALA A 175 7.74 -3.72 14.50
CA ALA A 175 7.75 -2.66 15.51
C ALA A 175 6.76 -1.54 15.15
N LEU A 176 6.79 -1.02 13.93
CA LEU A 176 5.86 0.01 13.45
C LEU A 176 4.39 -0.40 13.61
N PHE A 177 4.04 -1.64 13.25
CA PHE A 177 2.69 -2.16 13.42
C PHE A 177 2.31 -2.28 14.89
N THR A 178 3.20 -2.81 15.73
CA THR A 178 2.95 -2.97 17.17
C THR A 178 2.82 -1.62 17.87
N ASP A 179 3.67 -0.66 17.53
CA ASP A 179 3.64 0.70 18.08
C ASP A 179 2.34 1.45 17.70
N ALA A 180 1.79 1.15 16.52
CA ALA A 180 0.48 1.67 16.09
C ALA A 180 -0.73 0.92 16.70
N GLY A 181 -0.50 -0.12 17.52
CA GLY A 181 -1.56 -0.88 18.21
C GLY A 181 -2.01 -2.17 17.50
N PHE A 182 -1.42 -2.52 16.38
CA PHE A 182 -1.76 -3.76 15.66
C PHE A 182 -1.12 -5.00 16.29
N THR A 183 -1.85 -6.11 16.28
CA THR A 183 -1.27 -7.44 16.44
C THR A 183 -0.84 -7.95 15.07
N VAL A 184 0.46 -8.16 14.86
CA VAL A 184 0.96 -8.75 13.60
C VAL A 184 0.57 -10.22 13.54
N ILE A 185 -0.31 -10.57 12.62
CA ILE A 185 -0.86 -11.94 12.45
C ILE A 185 -0.15 -12.71 11.34
N ASP A 186 0.49 -12.02 10.39
CA ASP A 186 1.30 -12.64 9.34
C ASP A 186 2.40 -11.69 8.86
N GLN A 187 3.54 -12.25 8.52
CA GLN A 187 4.63 -11.53 7.86
C GLN A 187 5.53 -12.52 7.12
N HIS A 188 5.60 -12.40 5.80
CA HIS A 188 6.46 -13.25 5.00
C HIS A 188 6.96 -12.52 3.74
N ARG A 189 7.94 -13.12 3.06
CA ARG A 189 8.40 -12.64 1.75
C ARG A 189 7.36 -13.00 0.69
N VAL A 190 7.08 -12.07 -0.21
CA VAL A 190 6.23 -12.32 -1.37
C VAL A 190 6.90 -13.37 -2.26
N PRO A 191 6.24 -14.50 -2.54
CA PRO A 191 6.78 -15.56 -3.39
C PRO A 191 7.05 -15.05 -4.80
N ARG A 192 8.26 -15.28 -5.31
CA ARG A 192 8.67 -14.90 -6.67
C ARG A 192 9.50 -16.00 -7.30
N PRO A 193 9.46 -16.16 -8.65
CA PRO A 193 10.39 -17.04 -9.37
C PRO A 193 11.85 -16.69 -9.08
N ALA A 194 12.71 -17.69 -9.00
CA ALA A 194 14.12 -17.54 -8.61
C ALA A 194 14.91 -16.50 -9.45
N TRP A 195 14.54 -16.30 -10.69
CA TRP A 195 15.18 -15.35 -11.62
C TRP A 195 14.74 -13.88 -11.42
N ILE A 196 13.71 -13.60 -10.57
CA ILE A 196 13.26 -12.26 -10.18
C ILE A 196 13.55 -11.97 -8.68
N GLN A 197 14.34 -12.78 -8.03
CA GLN A 197 14.69 -12.63 -6.61
C GLN A 197 15.34 -11.30 -6.19
N PRO A 198 15.96 -10.47 -7.05
CA PRO A 198 16.42 -9.13 -6.64
C PRO A 198 15.30 -8.19 -6.17
N VAL A 199 14.03 -8.44 -6.56
CA VAL A 199 12.88 -7.70 -6.05
C VAL A 199 12.36 -8.43 -4.81
N ALA A 200 12.91 -8.11 -3.66
CA ALA A 200 12.48 -8.69 -2.39
C ALA A 200 11.35 -7.85 -1.80
N ASP A 201 10.10 -8.28 -2.01
CA ASP A 201 8.96 -7.71 -1.31
C ASP A 201 8.61 -8.54 -0.09
N MET A 202 8.06 -7.86 0.89
CA MET A 202 7.54 -8.45 2.11
C MET A 202 6.11 -7.97 2.31
N ILE A 203 5.20 -8.86 2.65
CA ILE A 203 3.90 -8.50 3.19
C ILE A 203 3.92 -8.56 4.72
N THR A 204 3.25 -7.61 5.35
CA THR A 204 2.95 -7.62 6.79
C THR A 204 1.47 -7.38 6.96
N VAL A 205 0.80 -8.26 7.70
CA VAL A 205 -0.62 -8.16 8.02
C VAL A 205 -0.78 -7.96 9.53
N GLY A 206 -1.40 -6.86 9.91
CA GLY A 206 -1.73 -6.54 11.28
C GLY A 206 -3.23 -6.47 11.49
N ARG A 207 -3.70 -6.96 12.64
CA ARG A 207 -5.11 -6.90 13.06
C ARG A 207 -5.30 -5.88 14.14
N LYS A 208 -6.34 -5.06 14.03
CA LYS A 208 -6.83 -4.20 15.10
C LYS A 208 -7.54 -5.05 16.15
N ALA A 209 -7.23 -4.81 17.44
CA ALA A 209 -7.90 -5.47 18.56
C ALA A 209 -9.40 -5.13 18.64
#